data_b905db4860ac4c1449dee5811d10fedd
#
_entry.id   b905db4860ac4c1449dee5811d10fedd
#
_cell.length_a   1.000
_cell.length_b   1.000
_cell.length_c   1.000
_cell.angle_alpha   90.00
_cell.angle_beta   90.00
_cell.angle_gamma   90.00
#
_symmetry.space_group_name_H-M   'P 1'
#
loop_
_entity.id
_entity.type
_entity.pdbx_description
1 polymer ?
#
loop_
_entity_poly.entity_id
_entity_poly.type
_entity_poly.pdbx_seq_one_letter_code
_entity_poly.pdbx_strand_id
1 'polypeptide(L)'
;MLSARLIRIVEDHAEQLTRGLIDDLLSNQRTRHYHHLTREELHLRIYDVYRNLGRWLSDETESAIEASYTHLGKKRLAEGIPLNEIVYSLGLIKNHLLEYIQFSGMADSAVEVHGDRELHRLAGRFFDKAVYYTVAGYEHAAAWQHPSTSARSAA
;
A
#
# COMPACT_ATOMS: atom_id res chain seq x y z
N MET A 1 15.78 15.50 11.39
CA MET A 1 16.00 14.45 10.40
C MET A 1 15.43 14.91 9.04
N LEU A 2 16.20 14.72 8.02
CA LEU A 2 15.86 15.17 6.65
C LEU A 2 14.69 14.41 6.05
N SER A 3 14.59 13.10 6.35
CA SER A 3 13.43 12.30 5.99
C SER A 3 12.14 12.84 6.59
N ALA A 4 12.18 13.46 7.78
CA ALA A 4 11.02 14.03 8.42
C ALA A 4 10.41 15.20 7.62
N ARG A 5 11.25 16.00 6.94
CA ARG A 5 10.77 17.07 6.06
C ARG A 5 10.06 16.53 4.83
N LEU A 6 10.65 15.52 4.18
CA LEU A 6 10.05 14.88 3.00
C LEU A 6 8.74 14.17 3.35
N ILE A 7 8.71 13.47 4.49
CA ILE A 7 7.49 12.85 5.02
C ILE A 7 6.39 13.89 5.21
N ARG A 8 6.72 15.04 5.80
CA ARG A 8 5.75 16.11 6.03
C ARG A 8 5.21 16.69 4.73
N ILE A 9 6.05 16.84 3.70
CA ILE A 9 5.62 17.27 2.37
C ILE A 9 4.58 16.31 1.80
N VAL A 10 4.81 15.01 1.90
CA VAL A 10 3.87 13.98 1.45
C VAL A 10 2.56 14.06 2.25
N GLU A 11 2.64 14.16 3.58
CA GLU A 11 1.47 14.23 4.43
C GLU A 11 0.60 15.45 4.13
N ASP A 12 1.23 16.59 3.87
CA ASP A 12 0.53 17.84 3.53
C ASP A 12 -0.15 17.79 2.15
N HIS A 13 0.31 16.89 1.26
CA HIS A 13 -0.26 16.71 -0.08
C HIS A 13 -0.98 15.38 -0.26
N ALA A 14 -1.38 14.76 0.85
CA ALA A 14 -2.00 13.43 0.86
C ALA A 14 -3.27 13.37 0.00
N GLU A 15 -4.10 14.40 0.01
CA GLU A 15 -5.33 14.44 -0.80
C GLU A 15 -5.02 14.39 -2.30
N GLN A 16 -4.06 15.17 -2.75
CA GLN A 16 -3.65 15.21 -4.17
C GLN A 16 -3.09 13.87 -4.61
N LEU A 17 -2.21 13.26 -3.80
CA LEU A 17 -1.64 11.94 -4.07
C LEU A 17 -2.72 10.87 -4.12
N THR A 18 -3.66 10.91 -3.20
CA THR A 18 -4.78 9.96 -3.13
C THR A 18 -5.64 10.02 -4.38
N ARG A 19 -6.00 11.22 -4.83
CA ARG A 19 -6.79 11.40 -6.06
C ARG A 19 -6.07 10.86 -7.29
N GLY A 20 -4.79 11.17 -7.45
CA GLY A 20 -3.99 10.67 -8.57
C GLY A 20 -3.90 9.16 -8.61
N LEU A 21 -3.73 8.53 -7.45
CA LEU A 21 -3.71 7.09 -7.36
C LEU A 21 -5.06 6.45 -7.66
N ILE A 22 -6.15 7.01 -7.14
CA ILE A 22 -7.50 6.50 -7.43
C ILE A 22 -7.81 6.60 -8.92
N ASP A 23 -7.44 7.70 -9.57
CA ASP A 23 -7.61 7.86 -11.02
C ASP A 23 -6.85 6.77 -11.79
N ASP A 24 -5.64 6.44 -11.36
CA ASP A 24 -4.85 5.34 -11.93
C ASP A 24 -5.53 3.98 -11.70
N LEU A 25 -5.90 3.65 -10.47
CA LEU A 25 -6.57 2.38 -10.14
C LEU A 25 -7.85 2.17 -10.94
N LEU A 26 -8.64 3.22 -11.14
CA LEU A 26 -9.93 3.14 -11.82
C LEU A 26 -9.80 3.16 -13.35
N SER A 27 -8.63 3.42 -13.90
CA SER A 27 -8.38 3.45 -15.37
C SER A 27 -7.37 2.41 -15.84
N ASN A 28 -6.58 1.82 -14.93
CA ASN A 28 -5.51 0.90 -15.26
C ASN A 28 -6.06 -0.49 -15.57
N GLN A 29 -5.65 -1.09 -16.70
CA GLN A 29 -6.09 -2.42 -17.10
C GLN A 29 -5.63 -3.53 -16.14
N ARG A 30 -4.51 -3.32 -15.44
CA ARG A 30 -3.98 -4.28 -14.48
C ARG A 30 -4.68 -4.24 -13.12
N THR A 31 -5.61 -3.29 -12.93
CA THR A 31 -6.44 -3.17 -11.73
C THR A 31 -7.92 -3.12 -12.07
N ARG A 32 -8.32 -3.80 -13.12
CA ARG A 32 -9.70 -3.73 -13.65
C ARG A 32 -10.76 -4.17 -12.64
N HIS A 33 -10.44 -5.09 -11.73
CA HIS A 33 -11.39 -5.52 -10.70
C HIS A 33 -11.61 -4.46 -9.62
N TYR A 34 -10.77 -3.44 -9.55
CA TYR A 34 -10.99 -2.26 -8.71
C TYR A 34 -12.02 -1.29 -9.31
N HIS A 35 -12.34 -1.39 -10.60
CA HIS A 35 -13.20 -0.43 -11.30
C HIS A 35 -14.63 -0.42 -10.80
N HIS A 36 -15.09 -1.46 -10.10
CA HIS A 36 -16.42 -1.50 -9.48
C HIS A 36 -16.44 -0.95 -8.04
N LEU A 37 -15.29 -0.67 -7.46
CA LEU A 37 -15.21 -0.04 -6.14
C LEU A 37 -15.46 1.47 -6.27
N THR A 38 -16.05 2.06 -5.24
CA THR A 38 -16.29 3.50 -5.22
C THR A 38 -15.04 4.27 -4.85
N ARG A 39 -14.99 5.55 -5.25
CA ARG A 39 -13.88 6.43 -4.86
C ARG A 39 -13.80 6.57 -3.34
N GLU A 40 -14.92 6.62 -2.64
CA GLU A 40 -14.97 6.72 -1.18
C GLU A 40 -14.35 5.49 -0.49
N GLU A 41 -14.62 4.30 -0.98
CA GLU A 41 -14.05 3.05 -0.45
C GLU A 41 -12.53 3.01 -0.59
N LEU A 42 -12.01 3.50 -1.70
CA LEU A 42 -10.57 3.55 -1.96
C LEU A 42 -9.91 4.72 -1.21
N HIS A 43 -10.58 5.85 -1.09
CA HIS A 43 -10.03 7.06 -0.50
C HIS A 43 -9.58 6.86 0.95
N LEU A 44 -10.41 6.28 1.79
CA LEU A 44 -10.12 6.14 3.22
C LEU A 44 -8.77 5.46 3.48
N ARG A 45 -8.52 4.35 2.80
CA ARG A 45 -7.29 3.58 3.02
C ARG A 45 -6.06 4.25 2.41
N ILE A 46 -6.17 4.73 1.19
CA ILE A 46 -5.05 5.35 0.48
C ILE A 46 -4.66 6.66 1.15
N TYR A 47 -5.64 7.46 1.50
CA TYR A 47 -5.43 8.72 2.22
C TYR A 47 -4.73 8.49 3.57
N ASP A 48 -5.14 7.46 4.32
CA ASP A 48 -4.53 7.12 5.60
C ASP A 48 -3.02 6.85 5.46
N VAL A 49 -2.62 6.11 4.42
CA VAL A 49 -1.20 5.82 4.17
C VAL A 49 -0.41 7.11 3.93
N TYR A 50 -0.89 7.98 3.05
CA TYR A 50 -0.17 9.20 2.71
C TYR A 50 -0.24 10.26 3.82
N ARG A 51 -1.39 10.44 4.43
CA ARG A 51 -1.58 11.46 5.49
C ARG A 51 -0.83 11.12 6.78
N ASN A 52 -0.67 9.85 7.07
CA ASN A 52 -0.02 9.36 8.28
C ASN A 52 1.29 8.62 7.97
N LEU A 53 1.98 9.03 6.90
CA LEU A 53 3.17 8.32 6.41
C LEU A 53 4.25 8.16 7.47
N GLY A 54 4.52 9.21 8.24
CA GLY A 54 5.53 9.16 9.30
C GLY A 54 5.24 8.09 10.35
N ARG A 55 3.98 7.91 10.68
CA ARG A 55 3.53 6.86 11.61
C ARG A 55 3.73 5.47 11.00
N TRP A 56 3.33 5.27 9.74
CA TRP A 56 3.46 3.98 9.06
C TRP A 56 4.91 3.57 8.84
N LEU A 57 5.83 4.53 8.69
CA LEU A 57 7.25 4.26 8.50
C LEU A 57 8.03 4.07 9.82
N SER A 58 7.41 4.30 10.98
CA SER A 58 8.08 4.15 12.27
C SER A 58 8.19 2.67 12.67
N ASP A 59 9.24 2.33 13.42
CA ASP A 59 9.48 0.96 13.87
C ASP A 59 8.45 0.45 14.90
N GLU A 60 7.66 1.35 15.48
CA GLU A 60 6.67 1.04 16.51
C GLU A 60 5.34 0.51 15.94
N THR A 61 5.19 0.41 14.62
CA THR A 61 3.90 0.11 13.96
C THR A 61 3.77 -1.30 13.40
N GLU A 62 4.68 -2.22 13.72
CA GLU A 62 4.66 -3.59 13.17
C GLU A 62 3.31 -4.27 13.38
N SER A 63 2.77 -4.26 14.60
CA SER A 63 1.47 -4.87 14.90
C SER A 63 0.30 -4.18 14.20
N ALA A 64 0.37 -2.87 14.00
CA ALA A 64 -0.63 -2.11 13.28
C ALA A 64 -0.61 -2.44 11.77
N ILE A 65 0.58 -2.60 11.19
CA ILE A 65 0.75 -3.03 9.79
C ILE A 65 0.16 -4.42 9.62
N GLU A 66 0.52 -5.36 10.47
CA GLU A 66 -0.02 -6.73 10.45
C GLU A 66 -1.54 -6.74 10.50
N ALA A 67 -2.14 -6.08 11.47
CA ALA A 67 -3.59 -6.04 11.64
C ALA A 67 -4.30 -5.40 10.44
N SER A 68 -3.82 -4.25 9.99
CA SER A 68 -4.43 -3.48 8.90
C SER A 68 -4.35 -4.21 7.56
N TYR A 69 -3.19 -4.77 7.23
CA TYR A 69 -2.97 -5.38 5.91
C TYR A 69 -3.44 -6.82 5.83
N THR A 70 -3.40 -7.57 6.94
CA THR A 70 -4.09 -8.87 7.02
C THR A 70 -5.60 -8.69 6.76
N HIS A 71 -6.20 -7.70 7.37
CA HIS A 71 -7.60 -7.35 7.15
C HIS A 71 -7.86 -6.94 5.69
N LEU A 72 -6.96 -6.17 5.10
CA LEU A 72 -7.07 -5.77 3.69
C LEU A 72 -7.14 -7.00 2.76
N GLY A 73 -6.25 -7.96 2.97
CA GLY A 73 -6.24 -9.20 2.18
C GLY A 73 -7.56 -9.95 2.23
N LYS A 74 -8.10 -10.12 3.42
CA LYS A 74 -9.41 -10.75 3.64
C LYS A 74 -10.54 -9.98 2.97
N LYS A 75 -10.55 -8.67 3.11
CA LYS A 75 -11.57 -7.79 2.54
C LYS A 75 -11.56 -7.85 1.01
N ARG A 76 -10.39 -7.77 0.40
CA ARG A 76 -10.25 -7.80 -1.06
C ARG A 76 -10.66 -9.15 -1.65
N LEU A 77 -10.38 -10.25 -0.96
CA LEU A 77 -10.90 -11.56 -1.37
C LEU A 77 -12.43 -11.56 -1.38
N ALA A 78 -13.05 -11.07 -0.34
CA ALA A 78 -14.52 -10.97 -0.24
C ALA A 78 -15.11 -10.09 -1.35
N GLU A 79 -14.38 -9.09 -1.81
CA GLU A 79 -14.78 -8.22 -2.92
C GLU A 79 -14.51 -8.83 -4.31
N GLY A 80 -13.94 -10.03 -4.36
CA GLY A 80 -13.65 -10.74 -5.61
C GLY A 80 -12.45 -10.22 -6.38
N ILE A 81 -11.53 -9.51 -5.72
CA ILE A 81 -10.35 -8.95 -6.37
C ILE A 81 -9.23 -10.00 -6.39
N PRO A 82 -8.66 -10.31 -7.57
CA PRO A 82 -7.55 -11.26 -7.66
C PRO A 82 -6.31 -10.78 -6.92
N LEU A 83 -5.57 -11.73 -6.33
CA LEU A 83 -4.39 -11.42 -5.52
C LEU A 83 -3.31 -10.64 -6.28
N ASN A 84 -3.09 -10.97 -7.56
CA ASN A 84 -2.11 -10.26 -8.38
C ASN A 84 -2.47 -8.77 -8.57
N GLU A 85 -3.75 -8.44 -8.66
CA GLU A 85 -4.17 -7.04 -8.76
C GLU A 85 -3.97 -6.28 -7.44
N ILE A 86 -4.17 -6.97 -6.31
CA ILE A 86 -3.94 -6.39 -4.99
C ILE A 86 -2.45 -6.05 -4.82
N VAL A 87 -1.56 -6.98 -5.14
CA VAL A 87 -0.11 -6.76 -5.09
C VAL A 87 0.29 -5.63 -6.03
N TYR A 88 -0.25 -5.60 -7.23
CA TYR A 88 0.00 -4.53 -8.19
C TYR A 88 -0.47 -3.16 -7.66
N SER A 89 -1.64 -3.10 -7.02
CA SER A 89 -2.16 -1.86 -6.44
C SER A 89 -1.27 -1.31 -5.32
N LEU A 90 -0.74 -2.17 -4.47
CA LEU A 90 0.22 -1.77 -3.44
C LEU A 90 1.51 -1.22 -4.06
N GLY A 91 1.96 -1.81 -5.15
CA GLY A 91 3.08 -1.29 -5.95
C GLY A 91 2.81 0.09 -6.53
N LEU A 92 1.59 0.33 -7.01
CA LEU A 92 1.18 1.65 -7.51
C LEU A 92 1.22 2.70 -6.41
N ILE A 93 0.73 2.37 -5.21
CA ILE A 93 0.76 3.29 -4.05
C ILE A 93 2.21 3.68 -3.73
N LYS A 94 3.11 2.70 -3.69
CA LYS A 94 4.54 2.93 -3.46
C LYS A 94 5.15 3.81 -4.57
N ASN A 95 4.89 3.47 -5.82
CA ASN A 95 5.49 4.18 -6.95
C ASN A 95 5.02 5.63 -7.04
N HIS A 96 3.74 5.90 -6.84
CA HIS A 96 3.22 7.26 -6.78
C HIS A 96 3.88 8.07 -5.68
N LEU A 97 4.10 7.47 -4.51
CA LEU A 97 4.82 8.09 -3.40
C LEU A 97 6.26 8.45 -3.79
N LEU A 98 7.00 7.49 -4.33
CA LEU A 98 8.42 7.67 -4.67
C LEU A 98 8.59 8.68 -5.81
N GLU A 99 7.73 8.67 -6.81
CA GLU A 99 7.73 9.64 -7.90
C GLU A 99 7.45 11.06 -7.38
N TYR A 100 6.47 11.19 -6.50
CA TYR A 100 6.14 12.49 -5.90
C TYR A 100 7.33 13.05 -5.11
N ILE A 101 8.01 12.23 -4.32
CA ILE A 101 9.21 12.63 -3.57
C ILE A 101 10.31 13.08 -4.53
N GLN A 102 10.53 12.34 -5.60
CA GLN A 102 11.56 12.65 -6.60
C GLN A 102 11.29 14.00 -7.29
N PHE A 103 10.04 14.29 -7.64
CA PHE A 103 9.67 15.55 -8.28
C PHE A 103 9.61 16.74 -7.31
N SER A 104 9.18 16.52 -6.07
CA SER A 104 9.05 17.58 -5.06
C SER A 104 10.38 17.91 -4.37
N GLY A 105 11.28 16.94 -4.32
CA GLY A 105 12.61 17.07 -3.77
C GLY A 105 13.64 17.21 -4.86
N MET A 106 13.58 18.26 -5.68
CA MET A 106 14.73 18.66 -6.51
C MET A 106 15.88 18.98 -5.56
N ALA A 107 16.60 17.92 -5.20
CA ALA A 107 17.65 17.94 -4.19
C ALA A 107 18.87 18.67 -4.74
N ASP A 108 19.00 19.94 -4.40
CA ASP A 108 20.17 20.74 -4.75
C ASP A 108 21.36 20.52 -3.80
N SER A 109 21.21 19.67 -2.78
CA SER A 109 22.26 19.39 -1.80
C SER A 109 22.47 17.90 -1.55
N ALA A 110 23.69 17.49 -1.20
CA ALA A 110 24.04 16.12 -0.83
C ALA A 110 23.21 15.64 0.40
N VAL A 111 22.80 16.55 1.24
CA VAL A 111 22.02 16.32 2.45
C VAL A 111 20.59 15.91 2.08
N GLU A 112 19.96 16.56 1.11
CA GLU A 112 18.64 16.21 0.61
C GLU A 112 18.64 14.87 -0.14
N VAL A 113 19.68 14.58 -0.90
CA VAL A 113 19.88 13.27 -1.55
C VAL A 113 19.94 12.14 -0.51
N HIS A 114 20.63 12.37 0.61
CA HIS A 114 20.72 11.37 1.70
C HIS A 114 19.35 11.13 2.35
N GLY A 115 18.59 12.19 2.61
CA GLY A 115 17.23 12.09 3.14
C GLY A 115 16.28 11.36 2.21
N ASP A 116 16.40 11.57 0.90
CA ASP A 116 15.64 10.87 -0.13
C ASP A 116 15.93 9.37 -0.11
N ARG A 117 17.20 8.96 -0.05
CA ARG A 117 17.60 7.56 0.05
C ARG A 117 17.08 6.89 1.30
N GLU A 118 17.12 7.56 2.44
CA GLU A 118 16.57 7.04 3.70
C GLU A 118 15.07 6.83 3.57
N LEU A 119 14.34 7.77 3.00
CA LEU A 119 12.90 7.65 2.80
C LEU A 119 12.56 6.50 1.85
N HIS A 120 13.31 6.31 0.75
CA HIS A 120 13.17 5.17 -0.14
C HIS A 120 13.35 3.84 0.61
N ARG A 121 14.34 3.76 1.48
CA ARG A 121 14.61 2.56 2.29
C ARG A 121 13.46 2.26 3.26
N LEU A 122 12.99 3.28 3.97
CA LEU A 122 11.88 3.14 4.91
C LEU A 122 10.57 2.77 4.21
N ALA A 123 10.28 3.42 3.10
CA ALA A 123 9.10 3.12 2.29
C ALA A 123 9.16 1.68 1.74
N GLY A 124 10.33 1.24 1.24
CA GLY A 124 10.53 -0.13 0.77
C GLY A 124 10.23 -1.15 1.86
N ARG A 125 10.75 -0.96 3.07
CA ARG A 125 10.49 -1.85 4.21
C ARG A 125 9.01 -1.90 4.59
N PHE A 126 8.35 -0.74 4.63
CA PHE A 126 6.92 -0.67 4.92
C PHE A 126 6.09 -1.43 3.89
N PHE A 127 6.32 -1.18 2.59
CA PHE A 127 5.54 -1.81 1.53
C PHE A 127 5.83 -3.32 1.42
N ASP A 128 7.05 -3.77 1.71
CA ASP A 128 7.36 -5.19 1.77
C ASP A 128 6.52 -5.90 2.85
N LYS A 129 6.42 -5.30 4.02
CA LYS A 129 5.57 -5.82 5.11
C LYS A 129 4.08 -5.77 4.73
N ALA A 130 3.63 -4.67 4.15
CA ALA A 130 2.25 -4.50 3.71
C ALA A 130 1.85 -5.59 2.70
N VAL A 131 2.70 -5.88 1.73
CA VAL A 131 2.49 -6.97 0.76
C VAL A 131 2.45 -8.33 1.46
N TYR A 132 3.40 -8.61 2.32
CA TYR A 132 3.48 -9.88 3.04
C TYR A 132 2.19 -10.17 3.83
N TYR A 133 1.76 -9.23 4.66
CA TYR A 133 0.56 -9.43 5.47
C TYR A 133 -0.73 -9.45 4.65
N THR A 134 -0.80 -8.69 3.58
CA THR A 134 -1.94 -8.70 2.67
C THR A 134 -2.08 -10.06 1.99
N VAL A 135 -0.98 -10.60 1.48
CA VAL A 135 -0.95 -11.94 0.84
C VAL A 135 -1.32 -13.00 1.87
N ALA A 136 -0.74 -12.96 3.07
CA ALA A 136 -1.03 -13.92 4.13
C ALA A 136 -2.52 -13.90 4.52
N GLY A 137 -3.10 -12.71 4.68
CA GLY A 137 -4.53 -12.56 4.99
C GLY A 137 -5.45 -13.08 3.89
N TYR A 138 -5.09 -12.80 2.64
CA TYR A 138 -5.82 -13.28 1.46
C TYR A 138 -5.79 -14.81 1.37
N GLU A 139 -4.61 -15.40 1.44
CA GLU A 139 -4.43 -16.85 1.34
C GLU A 139 -5.11 -17.61 2.49
N HIS A 140 -5.01 -17.08 3.72
CA HIS A 140 -5.67 -17.65 4.88
C HIS A 140 -7.19 -17.65 4.71
N ALA A 141 -7.77 -16.55 4.27
CA ALA A 141 -9.20 -16.44 4.01
C ALA A 141 -9.65 -17.35 2.86
N ALA A 142 -8.84 -17.47 1.79
CA ALA A 142 -9.12 -18.35 0.66
C ALA A 142 -9.13 -19.83 1.09
N ALA A 143 -8.22 -20.24 1.97
CA ALA A 143 -8.16 -21.60 2.51
C ALA A 143 -9.43 -21.93 3.33
N TRP A 144 -9.98 -21.00 4.05
CA TRP A 144 -11.24 -21.16 4.78
C TRP A 144 -12.46 -21.29 3.87
N GLN A 145 -12.45 -20.63 2.71
CA GLN A 145 -13.56 -20.73 1.74
C GLN A 145 -13.58 -22.06 0.99
N HIS A 146 -12.44 -22.78 0.92
CA HIS A 146 -12.28 -24.04 0.19
C HIS A 146 -11.62 -25.13 1.07
N PRO A 147 -12.22 -25.53 2.22
CA PRO A 147 -11.55 -26.46 3.15
C PRO A 147 -11.48 -27.91 2.67
N SER A 148 -12.10 -28.28 1.54
CA SER A 148 -12.43 -29.67 1.25
C SER A 148 -11.56 -30.39 0.22
N THR A 149 -10.57 -29.76 -0.40
CA THR A 149 -9.77 -30.40 -1.45
C THR A 149 -8.64 -31.29 -0.92
N SER A 150 -8.14 -31.04 0.30
CA SER A 150 -7.08 -31.86 0.89
C SER A 150 -7.61 -33.02 1.72
N ALA A 151 -8.84 -32.93 2.28
CA ALA A 151 -9.44 -33.98 3.08
C ALA A 151 -10.08 -35.11 2.26
N ARG A 152 -10.43 -34.88 1.00
CA ARG A 152 -11.01 -35.91 0.12
C ARG A 152 -9.97 -36.75 -0.60
N SER A 153 -8.72 -36.38 -0.59
CA SER A 153 -7.61 -37.13 -1.19
C SER A 153 -7.02 -38.19 -0.23
N ALA A 154 -7.41 -38.18 1.05
CA ALA A 154 -6.94 -39.12 2.07
C ALA A 154 -7.98 -40.17 2.47
N ALA A 155 -9.12 -40.16 1.82
CA ALA A 155 -10.12 -41.24 1.93
C ALA A 155 -10.11 -42.08 0.64
#